data_a4fd3dc65e391ac72d9bd6b47c3f4213
#
_entry.id   a4fd3dc65e391ac72d9bd6b47c3f4213
#
_cell.length_a   1.000
_cell.length_b   1.000
_cell.length_c   1.000
_cell.angle_alpha   90.00
_cell.angle_beta   90.00
_cell.angle_gamma   90.00
#
_symmetry.space_group_name_H-M   'P 1'
#
loop_
_entity.id
_entity.type
_entity.pdbx_description
1 polymer ?
#
loop_
_entity_poly.entity_id
_entity_poly.type
_entity_poly.pdbx_seq_one_letter_code
_entity_poly.pdbx_strand_id
1 'polypeptide(L)'
;MTPAEEARLRMRLAALEADKRLLDAIDLAKRLKAAQCQLRELKQKRKMEDRMHITIHPLRDNFIAPRYKTKGAAAFDLYLQDDLYLTPGEPVKISLGFAADIEDGYSVQIIPRSSAGMNWGVRLWNTVGLIDSDYKGEWCAVLESAKPVQFRRGDRLLQAFVTWSFRADGIDVEDAERGTHPGSTGR
;
A
#
# COMPACT_ATOMS: atom_id res chain seq x y z
N MET A 1 -62.76 38.37 21.31
CA MET A 1 -62.36 37.24 20.43
C MET A 1 -63.27 36.07 20.73
N THR A 2 -63.96 35.61 19.73
CA THR A 2 -64.87 34.45 19.89
C THR A 2 -64.07 33.13 19.89
N PRO A 3 -64.59 32.06 20.52
CA PRO A 3 -63.93 30.73 20.52
C PRO A 3 -63.62 30.24 19.13
N ALA A 4 -64.42 30.59 18.12
CA ALA A 4 -64.21 30.26 16.73
C ALA A 4 -63.02 30.98 16.08
N GLU A 5 -62.82 32.28 16.44
CA GLU A 5 -61.69 33.08 15.98
C GLU A 5 -60.37 32.56 16.59
N GLU A 6 -60.40 32.15 17.85
CA GLU A 6 -59.24 31.58 18.54
C GLU A 6 -58.80 30.24 17.90
N ALA A 7 -59.78 29.37 17.63
CA ALA A 7 -59.50 28.10 16.93
C ALA A 7 -58.91 28.29 15.56
N ARG A 8 -59.38 29.29 14.80
CA ARG A 8 -58.86 29.64 13.44
C ARG A 8 -57.40 30.17 13.50
N LEU A 9 -57.10 30.97 14.50
CA LEU A 9 -55.73 31.50 14.72
C LEU A 9 -54.77 30.39 15.12
N ARG A 10 -55.19 29.46 15.98
CA ARG A 10 -54.38 28.29 16.36
C ARG A 10 -54.04 27.39 15.16
N MET A 11 -55.01 27.13 14.29
CA MET A 11 -54.81 26.36 13.06
C MET A 11 -53.82 27.08 12.10
N ARG A 12 -53.93 28.40 11.95
CA ARG A 12 -52.95 29.17 11.14
C ARG A 12 -51.55 29.14 11.71
N LEU A 13 -51.40 29.26 13.02
CA LEU A 13 -50.10 29.17 13.69
C LEU A 13 -49.47 27.80 13.49
N ALA A 14 -50.23 26.72 13.68
CA ALA A 14 -49.73 25.35 13.47
C ALA A 14 -49.32 25.11 12.02
N ALA A 15 -50.02 25.64 11.03
CA ALA A 15 -49.62 25.56 9.63
C ALA A 15 -48.31 26.30 9.35
N LEU A 16 -48.14 27.53 9.88
CA LEU A 16 -46.90 28.31 9.74
C LEU A 16 -45.71 27.64 10.40
N GLU A 17 -45.88 27.00 11.57
CA GLU A 17 -44.86 26.24 12.24
C GLU A 17 -44.45 24.97 11.44
N ALA A 18 -45.40 24.29 10.82
CA ALA A 18 -45.15 23.16 9.94
C ALA A 18 -44.36 23.58 8.70
N ASP A 19 -44.72 24.69 8.07
CA ASP A 19 -44.02 25.24 6.91
C ASP A 19 -42.57 25.62 7.28
N LYS A 20 -42.38 26.24 8.44
CA LYS A 20 -41.03 26.58 8.94
C LYS A 20 -40.17 25.35 9.12
N ARG A 21 -40.69 24.29 9.78
CA ARG A 21 -39.98 23.02 9.95
C ARG A 21 -39.61 22.35 8.62
N LEU A 22 -40.48 22.45 7.64
CA LEU A 22 -40.24 21.93 6.28
C LEU A 22 -39.11 22.70 5.59
N LEU A 23 -39.11 24.05 5.67
CA LEU A 23 -38.05 24.88 5.11
C LEU A 23 -36.72 24.62 5.76
N ASP A 24 -36.67 24.50 7.09
CA ASP A 24 -35.45 24.18 7.83
C ASP A 24 -34.91 22.79 7.44
N ALA A 25 -35.79 21.81 7.26
CA ALA A 25 -35.42 20.45 6.81
C ALA A 25 -34.86 20.45 5.37
N ILE A 26 -35.43 21.25 4.48
CA ILE A 26 -34.93 21.41 3.10
C ILE A 26 -33.55 22.07 3.08
N ASP A 27 -33.33 23.12 3.89
CA ASP A 27 -32.02 23.77 4.00
C ASP A 27 -30.98 22.80 4.54
N LEU A 28 -31.30 22.08 5.61
CA LEU A 28 -30.42 21.05 6.19
C LEU A 28 -30.07 19.96 5.16
N ALA A 29 -31.05 19.49 4.37
CA ALA A 29 -30.81 18.50 3.33
C ALA A 29 -29.88 19.01 2.22
N LYS A 30 -30.01 20.30 1.83
CA LYS A 30 -29.11 20.93 0.86
C LYS A 30 -27.67 21.02 1.39
N ARG A 31 -27.51 21.45 2.65
CA ARG A 31 -26.20 21.54 3.31
C ARG A 31 -25.53 20.16 3.46
N LEU A 32 -26.31 19.14 3.81
CA LEU A 32 -25.83 17.76 3.90
C LEU A 32 -25.34 17.24 2.54
N LYS A 33 -26.10 17.49 1.48
CA LYS A 33 -25.71 17.10 0.11
C LYS A 33 -24.43 17.81 -0.34
N ALA A 34 -24.29 19.10 -0.04
CA ALA A 34 -23.09 19.87 -0.35
C ALA A 34 -21.86 19.31 0.41
N ALA A 35 -22.01 19.03 1.72
CA ALA A 35 -20.94 18.43 2.53
C ALA A 35 -20.54 17.04 2.03
N GLN A 36 -21.49 16.21 1.62
CA GLN A 36 -21.22 14.90 1.01
C GLN A 36 -20.46 15.01 -0.32
N CYS A 37 -20.78 16.03 -1.14
CA CYS A 37 -20.07 16.29 -2.39
C CYS A 37 -18.62 16.68 -2.11
N GLN A 38 -18.38 17.63 -1.20
CA GLN A 38 -17.05 18.04 -0.79
C GLN A 38 -16.22 16.87 -0.22
N LEU A 39 -16.84 16.01 0.59
CA LEU A 39 -16.17 14.83 1.12
C LEU A 39 -15.76 13.85 0.01
N ARG A 40 -16.58 13.68 -1.03
CA ARG A 40 -16.23 12.86 -2.20
C ARG A 40 -15.07 13.46 -2.98
N GLU A 41 -15.08 14.76 -3.20
CA GLU A 41 -13.99 15.46 -3.88
C GLU A 41 -12.68 15.37 -3.11
N LEU A 42 -12.71 15.58 -1.79
CA LEU A 42 -11.53 15.41 -0.93
C LEU A 42 -11.00 13.98 -0.95
N LYS A 43 -11.87 12.98 -0.89
CA LYS A 43 -11.47 11.56 -1.01
C LYS A 43 -10.86 11.25 -2.37
N GLN A 44 -11.39 11.82 -3.46
CA GLN A 44 -10.81 11.64 -4.79
C GLN A 44 -9.46 12.35 -4.92
N LYS A 45 -9.34 13.57 -4.39
CA LYS A 45 -8.09 14.34 -4.38
C LYS A 45 -7.01 13.58 -3.60
N ARG A 46 -7.32 13.12 -2.38
CA ARG A 46 -6.42 12.28 -1.58
C ARG A 46 -6.00 11.01 -2.32
N LYS A 47 -6.93 10.30 -2.98
CA LYS A 47 -6.62 9.11 -3.78
C LYS A 47 -5.73 9.40 -5.00
N MET A 48 -5.72 10.63 -5.52
CA MET A 48 -4.81 11.06 -6.59
C MET A 48 -3.44 11.48 -6.03
N GLU A 49 -3.40 12.09 -4.85
CA GLU A 49 -2.19 12.46 -4.12
C GLU A 49 -1.45 11.22 -3.58
N ASP A 50 -2.19 10.13 -3.28
CA ASP A 50 -1.63 8.83 -2.85
C ASP A 50 -1.01 8.00 -4.00
N ARG A 51 -0.83 8.56 -5.20
CA ARG A 51 -0.14 7.90 -6.31
C ARG A 51 1.34 8.26 -6.28
N MET A 52 2.12 7.37 -5.72
CA MET A 52 3.57 7.50 -5.81
C MET A 52 4.08 7.00 -7.16
N HIS A 53 5.17 7.57 -7.61
CA HIS A 53 5.89 7.17 -8.82
C HIS A 53 7.23 6.53 -8.45
N ILE A 54 7.56 5.44 -9.14
CA ILE A 54 8.90 4.86 -9.11
C ILE A 54 9.55 5.18 -10.44
N THR A 55 10.66 5.90 -10.41
CA THR A 55 11.48 6.12 -11.62
C THR A 55 12.54 5.04 -11.69
N ILE A 56 12.53 4.26 -12.77
CA ILE A 56 13.48 3.16 -12.98
C ILE A 56 14.61 3.62 -13.87
N HIS A 57 15.84 3.33 -13.44
CA HIS A 57 17.09 3.59 -14.16
C HIS A 57 17.70 2.26 -14.60
N PRO A 58 17.53 1.85 -15.87
CA PRO A 58 18.16 0.64 -16.38
C PRO A 58 19.69 0.73 -16.29
N LEU A 59 20.32 -0.36 -15.85
CA LEU A 59 21.78 -0.46 -15.71
C LEU A 59 22.40 -1.41 -16.73
N ARG A 60 21.62 -1.87 -17.69
CA ARG A 60 22.08 -2.80 -18.74
C ARG A 60 21.29 -2.62 -20.03
N ASP A 61 21.91 -2.96 -21.13
CA ASP A 61 21.22 -3.10 -22.41
C ASP A 61 20.22 -4.26 -22.39
N ASN A 62 19.19 -4.18 -23.22
CA ASN A 62 18.13 -5.16 -23.29
C ASN A 62 17.39 -5.44 -21.95
N PHE A 63 17.33 -4.43 -21.08
CA PHE A 63 16.62 -4.50 -19.80
C PHE A 63 15.14 -4.87 -19.98
N ILE A 64 14.66 -5.81 -19.15
CA ILE A 64 13.24 -6.15 -19.06
C ILE A 64 12.63 -5.42 -17.87
N ALA A 65 11.85 -4.39 -18.16
CA ALA A 65 11.27 -3.52 -17.14
C ALA A 65 10.20 -4.23 -16.30
N PRO A 66 10.13 -3.96 -14.98
CA PRO A 66 9.05 -4.40 -14.11
C PRO A 66 7.67 -3.94 -14.61
N ARG A 67 6.63 -4.76 -14.38
CA ARG A 67 5.28 -4.42 -14.85
C ARG A 67 4.19 -4.96 -13.93
N TYR A 68 3.15 -4.17 -13.73
CA TYR A 68 1.88 -4.68 -13.23
C TYR A 68 1.21 -5.55 -14.29
N LYS A 69 0.86 -6.79 -13.94
CA LYS A 69 0.25 -7.72 -14.90
C LYS A 69 -1.21 -7.39 -15.18
N THR A 70 -1.93 -6.89 -14.20
CA THR A 70 -3.34 -6.51 -14.32
C THR A 70 -3.58 -5.16 -13.67
N LYS A 71 -4.68 -4.51 -14.04
CA LYS A 71 -5.07 -3.20 -13.46
C LYS A 71 -5.29 -3.24 -11.94
N GLY A 72 -5.65 -4.39 -11.39
CA GLY A 72 -5.91 -4.60 -9.96
C GLY A 72 -4.77 -5.31 -9.22
N ALA A 73 -3.62 -5.54 -9.85
CA ALA A 73 -2.50 -6.17 -9.18
C ALA A 73 -1.96 -5.28 -8.06
N ALA A 74 -1.72 -5.85 -6.88
CA ALA A 74 -1.12 -5.17 -5.75
C ALA A 74 0.41 -5.05 -5.86
N ALA A 75 1.03 -5.96 -6.63
CA ALA A 75 2.47 -6.02 -6.85
C ALA A 75 2.79 -6.01 -8.34
N PHE A 76 3.94 -5.47 -8.71
CA PHE A 76 4.49 -5.57 -10.06
C PHE A 76 5.51 -6.71 -10.16
N ASP A 77 5.48 -7.42 -11.29
CA ASP A 77 6.39 -8.51 -11.55
C ASP A 77 7.81 -7.99 -11.81
N LEU A 78 8.80 -8.68 -11.24
CA LEU A 78 10.22 -8.52 -11.52
C LEU A 78 10.66 -9.69 -12.41
N TYR A 79 11.42 -9.36 -13.45
CA TYR A 79 11.86 -10.33 -14.47
C TYR A 79 13.32 -10.68 -14.28
N LEU A 80 13.66 -11.95 -14.43
CA LEU A 80 15.05 -12.38 -14.54
C LEU A 80 15.70 -11.71 -15.75
N GLN A 81 16.85 -11.11 -15.52
CA GLN A 81 17.61 -10.45 -16.56
C GLN A 81 18.58 -11.41 -17.28
N ASP A 82 18.84 -12.55 -16.68
CA ASP A 82 19.68 -13.63 -17.17
C ASP A 82 19.05 -14.98 -16.87
N ASP A 83 19.56 -16.03 -17.51
CA ASP A 83 19.24 -17.42 -17.15
C ASP A 83 19.75 -17.69 -15.73
N LEU A 84 19.00 -18.47 -14.96
CA LEU A 84 19.29 -18.78 -13.57
C LEU A 84 19.17 -20.26 -13.30
N TYR A 85 20.17 -20.82 -12.63
CA TYR A 85 20.11 -22.16 -12.09
C TYR A 85 20.19 -22.11 -10.57
N LEU A 86 19.28 -22.78 -9.90
CA LEU A 86 19.22 -22.87 -8.44
C LEU A 86 19.40 -24.30 -7.99
N THR A 87 20.21 -24.48 -6.95
CA THR A 87 20.47 -25.75 -6.26
C THR A 87 20.07 -25.60 -4.80
N PRO A 88 19.43 -26.63 -4.18
CA PRO A 88 19.11 -26.57 -2.76
C PRO A 88 20.36 -26.35 -1.89
N GLY A 89 20.24 -25.45 -0.91
CA GLY A 89 21.33 -25.11 0.00
C GLY A 89 22.39 -24.17 -0.56
N GLU A 90 22.27 -23.75 -1.81
CA GLU A 90 23.20 -22.83 -2.47
C GLU A 90 22.47 -21.54 -2.87
N PRO A 91 22.46 -20.49 -2.01
CA PRO A 91 21.82 -19.25 -2.33
C PRO A 91 22.58 -18.51 -3.44
N VAL A 92 21.82 -18.01 -4.43
CA VAL A 92 22.37 -17.30 -5.59
C VAL A 92 21.91 -15.85 -5.56
N LYS A 93 22.87 -14.91 -5.60
CA LYS A 93 22.57 -13.49 -5.79
C LYS A 93 22.29 -13.21 -7.26
N ILE A 94 21.14 -12.62 -7.54
CA ILE A 94 20.76 -12.16 -8.87
C ILE A 94 20.67 -10.63 -8.93
N SER A 95 21.06 -10.09 -10.05
CA SER A 95 20.82 -8.69 -10.43
C SER A 95 19.42 -8.56 -11.03
N LEU A 96 18.71 -7.50 -10.68
CA LEU A 96 17.44 -7.15 -11.32
C LEU A 96 17.65 -6.14 -12.46
N GLY A 97 18.89 -5.66 -12.67
CA GLY A 97 19.32 -4.88 -13.83
C GLY A 97 18.91 -3.42 -13.81
N PHE A 98 18.52 -2.89 -12.66
CA PHE A 98 18.12 -1.49 -12.54
C PHE A 98 18.34 -0.95 -11.11
N ALA A 99 18.49 0.37 -11.02
CA ALA A 99 18.27 1.18 -9.82
C ALA A 99 16.94 1.92 -9.93
N ALA A 100 16.42 2.45 -8.82
CA ALA A 100 15.19 3.21 -8.87
C ALA A 100 15.16 4.37 -7.86
N ASP A 101 14.41 5.41 -8.20
CA ASP A 101 14.02 6.46 -7.27
C ASP A 101 12.66 6.14 -6.69
N ILE A 102 12.58 6.12 -5.36
CA ILE A 102 11.37 5.94 -4.57
C ILE A 102 11.13 7.26 -3.83
N GLU A 103 9.89 7.73 -3.82
CA GLU A 103 9.52 8.94 -3.08
C GLU A 103 9.69 8.76 -1.57
N ASP A 104 10.07 9.83 -0.86
CA ASP A 104 10.15 9.82 0.60
C ASP A 104 8.82 9.43 1.25
N GLY A 105 8.90 8.70 2.37
CA GLY A 105 7.73 8.16 3.05
C GLY A 105 7.24 6.84 2.48
N TYR A 106 7.91 6.31 1.45
CA TYR A 106 7.64 4.98 0.90
C TYR A 106 8.87 4.08 0.94
N SER A 107 8.63 2.79 0.88
CA SER A 107 9.62 1.76 0.63
C SER A 107 9.05 0.72 -0.32
N VAL A 108 9.89 -0.13 -0.88
CA VAL A 108 9.45 -1.24 -1.72
C VAL A 108 9.86 -2.55 -1.08
N GLN A 109 8.91 -3.48 -1.02
CA GLN A 109 9.19 -4.83 -0.57
C GLN A 109 9.22 -5.78 -1.75
N ILE A 110 10.28 -6.60 -1.81
CA ILE A 110 10.46 -7.67 -2.80
C ILE A 110 10.14 -8.98 -2.12
N ILE A 111 9.25 -9.75 -2.73
CA ILE A 111 8.82 -11.07 -2.27
C ILE A 111 8.78 -12.07 -3.42
N PRO A 112 8.87 -13.39 -3.15
CA PRO A 112 8.61 -14.40 -4.16
C PRO A 112 7.17 -14.32 -4.67
N ARG A 113 6.97 -14.67 -5.91
CA ARG A 113 5.62 -14.93 -6.43
C ARG A 113 5.12 -16.27 -5.88
N SER A 114 3.82 -16.37 -5.63
CA SER A 114 3.18 -17.58 -5.10
C SER A 114 3.53 -18.83 -5.91
N SER A 115 3.50 -18.73 -7.25
CA SER A 115 3.84 -19.86 -8.14
C SER A 115 5.32 -20.28 -8.03
N ALA A 116 6.24 -19.36 -7.77
CA ALA A 116 7.65 -19.67 -7.59
C ALA A 116 7.87 -20.47 -6.32
N GLY A 117 7.24 -20.06 -5.21
CA GLY A 117 7.30 -20.82 -3.96
C GLY A 117 6.60 -22.17 -4.04
N MET A 118 5.36 -22.20 -4.56
CA MET A 118 4.56 -23.43 -4.61
C MET A 118 5.14 -24.51 -5.55
N ASN A 119 5.63 -24.11 -6.73
CA ASN A 119 6.06 -25.08 -7.74
C ASN A 119 7.50 -25.55 -7.56
N TRP A 120 8.38 -24.68 -7.07
CA TRP A 120 9.83 -24.94 -7.02
C TRP A 120 10.44 -24.73 -5.65
N GLY A 121 9.66 -24.23 -4.66
CA GLY A 121 10.17 -23.88 -3.34
C GLY A 121 11.17 -22.72 -3.40
N VAL A 122 11.02 -21.83 -4.37
CA VAL A 122 11.86 -20.62 -4.47
C VAL A 122 11.52 -19.69 -3.33
N ARG A 123 12.54 -19.24 -2.64
CA ARG A 123 12.45 -18.28 -1.53
C ARG A 123 13.56 -17.25 -1.59
N LEU A 124 13.33 -16.09 -1.01
CA LEU A 124 14.37 -15.13 -0.71
C LEU A 124 15.18 -15.61 0.51
N TRP A 125 16.49 -15.53 0.41
CA TRP A 125 17.38 -15.91 1.51
C TRP A 125 17.15 -15.05 2.77
N ASN A 126 16.88 -13.79 2.59
CA ASN A 126 16.56 -12.82 3.65
C ASN A 126 15.04 -12.68 3.92
N THR A 127 14.23 -13.63 3.48
CA THR A 127 12.76 -13.67 3.66
C THR A 127 12.04 -12.57 2.88
N VAL A 128 12.39 -11.30 3.06
CA VAL A 128 11.85 -10.12 2.37
C VAL A 128 12.99 -9.20 1.98
N GLY A 129 13.01 -8.75 0.73
CA GLY A 129 13.87 -7.67 0.29
C GLY A 129 13.22 -6.33 0.63
N LEU A 130 13.88 -5.48 1.41
CA LEU A 130 13.42 -4.14 1.71
C LEU A 130 14.29 -3.14 0.97
N ILE A 131 13.67 -2.25 0.21
CA ILE A 131 14.32 -1.16 -0.53
C ILE A 131 13.84 0.16 0.05
N ASP A 132 14.73 0.89 0.66
CA ASP A 132 14.47 2.21 1.23
C ASP A 132 14.44 3.30 0.15
N SER A 133 13.79 4.43 0.42
CA SER A 133 13.68 5.56 -0.53
C SER A 133 15.01 6.19 -0.88
N ASP A 134 15.98 6.13 0.02
CA ASP A 134 17.34 6.66 -0.16
C ASP A 134 18.32 5.65 -0.77
N TYR A 135 17.91 4.38 -0.97
CA TYR A 135 18.74 3.39 -1.62
C TYR A 135 18.83 3.66 -3.13
N LYS A 136 20.04 4.02 -3.60
CA LYS A 136 20.30 4.36 -5.02
C LYS A 136 21.11 3.30 -5.77
N GLY A 137 21.40 2.18 -5.12
CA GLY A 137 22.13 1.08 -5.73
C GLY A 137 21.25 0.21 -6.63
N GLU A 138 21.89 -0.72 -7.32
CA GLU A 138 21.22 -1.74 -8.11
C GLU A 138 20.35 -2.64 -7.23
N TRP A 139 19.12 -2.89 -7.65
CA TRP A 139 18.27 -3.84 -6.99
C TRP A 139 18.73 -5.27 -7.26
N CYS A 140 18.96 -6.01 -6.18
CA CYS A 140 19.40 -7.40 -6.21
C CYS A 140 18.50 -8.24 -5.31
N ALA A 141 18.51 -9.54 -5.54
CA ALA A 141 17.89 -10.52 -4.67
C ALA A 141 18.79 -11.73 -4.48
N VAL A 142 18.70 -12.39 -3.33
CA VAL A 142 19.37 -13.68 -3.09
C VAL A 142 18.30 -14.75 -3.02
N LEU A 143 18.37 -15.71 -3.93
CA LEU A 143 17.36 -16.75 -4.09
C LEU A 143 17.93 -18.14 -3.77
N GLU A 144 17.07 -18.99 -3.25
CA GLU A 144 17.29 -20.40 -3.06
C GLU A 144 16.06 -21.18 -3.51
N SER A 145 16.21 -22.45 -3.85
CA SER A 145 15.11 -23.36 -4.20
C SER A 145 15.15 -24.65 -3.40
N ALA A 146 13.99 -25.29 -3.22
CA ALA A 146 13.90 -26.58 -2.53
C ALA A 146 14.35 -27.77 -3.40
N LYS A 147 14.53 -27.58 -4.70
CA LYS A 147 14.98 -28.59 -5.67
C LYS A 147 15.80 -27.95 -6.77
N PRO A 148 16.69 -28.68 -7.47
CA PRO A 148 17.40 -28.15 -8.62
C PRO A 148 16.42 -27.72 -9.70
N VAL A 149 16.57 -26.49 -10.19
CA VAL A 149 15.68 -25.92 -11.21
C VAL A 149 16.41 -24.87 -12.04
N GLN A 150 16.09 -24.86 -13.32
CA GLN A 150 16.59 -23.85 -14.27
C GLN A 150 15.47 -22.93 -14.71
N PHE A 151 15.75 -21.64 -14.71
CA PHE A 151 14.90 -20.59 -15.20
C PHE A 151 15.57 -19.85 -16.35
N ARG A 152 14.78 -19.23 -17.18
CA ARG A 152 15.26 -18.47 -18.32
C ARG A 152 15.12 -16.96 -18.07
N ARG A 153 15.94 -16.19 -18.74
CA ARG A 153 15.77 -14.75 -18.84
C ARG A 153 14.31 -14.42 -19.21
N GLY A 154 13.70 -13.49 -18.48
CA GLY A 154 12.30 -13.12 -18.65
C GLY A 154 11.31 -13.90 -17.77
N ASP A 155 11.73 -14.97 -17.09
CA ASP A 155 10.90 -15.63 -16.09
C ASP A 155 10.66 -14.72 -14.89
N ARG A 156 9.52 -14.93 -14.21
CA ARG A 156 9.05 -14.11 -13.11
C ARG A 156 9.01 -14.93 -11.82
N LEU A 157 10.03 -14.81 -11.02
CA LEU A 157 10.12 -15.49 -9.73
C LEU A 157 9.76 -14.57 -8.57
N LEU A 158 9.98 -13.28 -8.77
CA LEU A 158 9.81 -12.24 -7.77
C LEU A 158 8.74 -11.24 -8.21
N GLN A 159 8.18 -10.57 -7.23
CA GLN A 159 7.28 -9.43 -7.38
C GLN A 159 7.61 -8.39 -6.31
N ALA A 160 7.28 -7.15 -6.56
CA ALA A 160 7.51 -6.07 -5.61
C ALA A 160 6.26 -5.22 -5.44
N PHE A 161 6.08 -4.70 -4.25
CA PHE A 161 4.99 -3.78 -3.93
C PHE A 161 5.47 -2.63 -3.07
N VAL A 162 4.80 -1.50 -3.24
CA VAL A 162 5.08 -0.29 -2.48
C VAL A 162 4.35 -0.34 -1.15
N THR A 163 5.00 0.14 -0.11
CA THR A 163 4.40 0.31 1.22
C THR A 163 4.76 1.67 1.81
N TRP A 164 3.91 2.18 2.69
CA TRP A 164 4.21 3.35 3.50
C TRP A 164 5.32 3.04 4.50
N SER A 165 6.29 3.94 4.64
CA SER A 165 7.36 3.85 5.61
C SER A 165 7.18 4.91 6.67
N PHE A 166 6.49 4.56 7.75
CA PHE A 166 6.43 5.41 8.94
C PHE A 166 7.75 5.32 9.68
N ARG A 167 8.37 6.46 9.92
CA ARG A 167 9.56 6.55 10.79
C ARG A 167 9.12 6.98 12.17
N ALA A 168 9.74 6.42 13.20
CA ALA A 168 9.65 6.99 14.53
C ALA A 168 10.44 8.30 14.56
N ASP A 169 9.92 9.33 15.23
CA ASP A 169 10.60 10.61 15.40
C ASP A 169 11.87 10.47 16.27
N GLY A 170 11.95 9.39 17.07
CA GLY A 170 13.08 9.00 17.87
C GLY A 170 12.95 7.56 18.36
N ILE A 171 14.05 6.98 18.79
CA ILE A 171 14.11 5.70 19.49
C ILE A 171 14.81 5.99 20.80
N ASP A 172 14.03 6.15 21.88
CA ASP A 172 14.55 6.36 23.20
C ASP A 172 14.86 5.01 23.85
N VAL A 173 16.05 4.91 24.42
CA VAL A 173 16.45 3.76 25.23
C VAL A 173 16.40 4.18 26.68
N GLU A 174 15.37 3.77 27.39
CA GLU A 174 15.34 3.89 28.85
C GLU A 174 16.02 2.65 29.45
N ASP A 175 16.82 2.84 30.50
CA ASP A 175 17.34 1.74 31.32
C ASP A 175 16.15 1.10 32.06
N ALA A 176 15.50 0.17 31.38
CA ALA A 176 14.51 -0.67 32.04
C ALA A 176 15.24 -1.51 33.10
N GLU A 177 14.93 -1.31 34.37
CA GLU A 177 15.15 -2.36 35.36
C GLU A 177 14.58 -3.64 34.73
N ARG A 178 15.44 -4.63 34.45
CA ARG A 178 15.02 -5.90 33.86
C ARG A 178 14.06 -6.58 34.79
N GLY A 179 12.78 -6.25 34.63
CA GLY A 179 11.72 -7.01 35.23
C GLY A 179 11.92 -8.46 34.78
N THR A 180 12.10 -9.35 35.73
CA THR A 180 12.16 -10.78 35.49
C THR A 180 10.81 -11.23 34.94
N HIS A 181 10.63 -11.15 33.61
CA HIS A 181 9.55 -11.87 32.98
C HIS A 181 9.93 -13.36 32.91
N PRO A 182 9.18 -14.24 33.61
CA PRO A 182 9.38 -15.66 33.47
C PRO A 182 8.99 -16.05 32.04
N GLY A 183 9.95 -16.38 31.21
CA GLY A 183 9.71 -16.89 29.86
C GLY A 183 10.68 -16.49 28.75
N SER A 184 11.56 -15.52 28.92
CA SER A 184 12.60 -15.24 27.94
C SER A 184 13.89 -16.00 28.26
N THR A 185 13.94 -17.30 28.00
CA THR A 185 15.22 -17.97 27.83
C THR A 185 15.72 -17.67 26.42
N GLY A 186 16.23 -16.46 26.23
CA GLY A 186 17.00 -16.11 25.06
C GLY A 186 18.30 -16.87 25.10
N ARG A 187 18.53 -17.69 24.07
CA ARG A 187 19.85 -18.12 23.66
C ARG A 187 20.35 -17.24 22.58
#